data_7a3b79110e7942664a7afbfcebeec889
#
_entry.id   7a3b79110e7942664a7afbfcebeec889
#
_cell.length_a   1.000
_cell.length_b   1.000
_cell.length_c   1.000
_cell.angle_alpha   90.00
_cell.angle_beta   90.00
_cell.angle_gamma   90.00
#
_symmetry.space_group_name_H-M   'P 1'
#
loop_
_entity.id
_entity.type
_entity.pdbx_description
1 polymer ?
#
loop_
_entity_poly.entity_id
_entity_poly.type
_entity_poly.pdbx_seq_one_letter_code
_entity_poly.pdbx_strand_id
1 'polypeptide(L)'
;MYWNLQDPIVGGLTKDKIALRRAMAMAYNVDDEVRVVRNGQAIEAHYPIPPGVVGHDPKHRSSLKFDPAAANQLLDAVGYKKGPDGWRNLPDGKPFTIRYASRPDSLGRQLDELWKKALDSISVRMEVQKDKFPELLKLERQCKLMMRTASWIADYPDADNFMQLLYGKNIGQNNNGCAKIPEYDKLYEQTTRMPPSDERDRLYHEMTRLIEVYAPWRLDVLTYRNMLVSPRVQGYKKHPILHAEWQFVDIGKPVAGVPRAAGGKAVPD
;
A
#
# COMPACT_ATOMS: atom_id res chain seq x y z
N MET A 1 -2.09 0.04 -0.73
CA MET A 1 -3.39 -0.53 -1.18
C MET A 1 -3.28 -1.10 -2.58
N TYR A 2 -3.84 -2.28 -2.83
CA TYR A 2 -3.95 -2.86 -4.18
C TYR A 2 -5.38 -3.30 -4.50
N TRP A 3 -5.68 -3.38 -5.79
CA TRP A 3 -6.86 -4.02 -6.35
C TRP A 3 -6.44 -5.23 -7.18
N ASN A 4 -7.26 -6.28 -7.15
CA ASN A 4 -7.01 -7.47 -7.96
C ASN A 4 -7.41 -7.22 -9.42
N LEU A 5 -6.44 -7.20 -10.32
CA LEU A 5 -6.69 -6.93 -11.73
C LEU A 5 -7.36 -8.10 -12.48
N GLN A 6 -7.54 -9.25 -11.83
CA GLN A 6 -8.32 -10.38 -12.38
C GLN A 6 -9.76 -10.42 -11.84
N ASP A 7 -10.12 -9.55 -10.88
CA ASP A 7 -11.47 -9.50 -10.33
C ASP A 7 -12.46 -8.92 -11.38
N PRO A 8 -13.66 -9.49 -11.53
CA PRO A 8 -14.63 -9.04 -12.55
C PRO A 8 -15.17 -7.62 -12.33
N ILE A 9 -15.12 -7.08 -11.10
CA ILE A 9 -15.62 -5.74 -10.77
C ILE A 9 -14.49 -4.70 -10.88
N VAL A 10 -13.40 -4.88 -10.14
CA VAL A 10 -12.31 -3.88 -10.07
C VAL A 10 -11.18 -4.16 -11.06
N GLY A 11 -11.11 -5.35 -11.63
CA GLY A 11 -10.01 -5.79 -12.49
C GLY A 11 -10.16 -5.37 -13.95
N GLY A 12 -9.16 -5.75 -14.75
CA GLY A 12 -9.08 -5.40 -16.18
C GLY A 12 -8.52 -4.00 -16.45
N LEU A 13 -8.31 -3.73 -17.74
CA LEU A 13 -7.64 -2.50 -18.24
C LEU A 13 -8.58 -1.66 -19.12
N THR A 14 -9.90 -1.88 -19.06
CA THR A 14 -10.89 -1.05 -19.75
C THR A 14 -11.05 0.30 -19.04
N LYS A 15 -11.49 1.32 -19.78
CA LYS A 15 -11.60 2.69 -19.28
C LYS A 15 -12.45 2.81 -18.00
N ASP A 16 -13.57 2.10 -17.96
CA ASP A 16 -14.48 2.08 -16.81
C ASP A 16 -13.81 1.46 -15.57
N LYS A 17 -13.08 0.35 -15.71
CA LYS A 17 -12.37 -0.33 -14.61
C LYS A 17 -11.21 0.52 -14.08
N ILE A 18 -10.45 1.13 -14.97
CA ILE A 18 -9.38 2.08 -14.60
C ILE A 18 -9.98 3.27 -13.86
N ALA A 19 -11.06 3.84 -14.38
CA ALA A 19 -11.76 4.97 -13.77
C ALA A 19 -12.29 4.62 -12.37
N LEU A 20 -12.85 3.42 -12.17
CA LEU A 20 -13.29 2.96 -10.86
C LEU A 20 -12.14 2.93 -9.84
N ARG A 21 -11.01 2.30 -10.18
CA ARG A 21 -9.84 2.25 -9.29
C ARG A 21 -9.26 3.63 -9.00
N ARG A 22 -9.14 4.49 -10.03
CA ARG A 22 -8.69 5.87 -9.86
C ARG A 22 -9.63 6.68 -8.96
N ALA A 23 -10.93 6.55 -9.16
CA ALA A 23 -11.93 7.24 -8.33
C ALA A 23 -11.86 6.79 -6.87
N MET A 24 -11.74 5.48 -6.61
CA MET A 24 -11.53 4.95 -5.26
C MET A 24 -10.23 5.47 -4.64
N ALA A 25 -9.14 5.54 -5.41
CA ALA A 25 -7.86 6.11 -4.96
C ALA A 25 -7.98 7.60 -4.60
N MET A 26 -8.68 8.38 -5.41
CA MET A 26 -8.90 9.81 -5.20
C MET A 26 -9.89 10.12 -4.07
N ALA A 27 -10.74 9.18 -3.71
CA ALA A 27 -11.68 9.32 -2.60
C ALA A 27 -11.04 9.13 -1.21
N TYR A 28 -9.87 8.50 -1.13
CA TYR A 28 -9.20 8.20 0.12
C TYR A 28 -8.33 9.35 0.61
N ASN A 29 -8.59 9.84 1.83
CA ASN A 29 -7.83 10.90 2.45
C ASN A 29 -6.64 10.35 3.25
N VAL A 30 -5.42 10.49 2.71
CA VAL A 30 -4.18 10.05 3.38
C VAL A 30 -3.87 10.89 4.61
N ASP A 31 -4.19 12.18 4.61
CA ASP A 31 -3.94 13.05 5.77
C ASP A 31 -4.74 12.56 6.99
N ASP A 32 -5.96 12.07 6.79
CA ASP A 32 -6.74 11.42 7.86
C ASP A 32 -6.04 10.15 8.35
N GLU A 33 -5.49 9.32 7.47
CA GLU A 33 -4.69 8.15 7.90
C GLU A 33 -3.48 8.56 8.72
N VAL A 34 -2.67 9.51 8.22
CA VAL A 34 -1.48 9.98 8.91
C VAL A 34 -1.81 10.53 10.28
N ARG A 35 -2.83 11.40 10.36
CA ARG A 35 -3.19 12.11 11.60
C ARG A 35 -3.92 11.22 12.59
N VAL A 36 -4.94 10.47 12.15
CA VAL A 36 -5.87 9.75 13.05
C VAL A 36 -5.40 8.33 13.32
N VAL A 37 -4.97 7.60 12.27
CA VAL A 37 -4.59 6.19 12.41
C VAL A 37 -3.14 6.04 12.82
N ARG A 38 -2.25 6.85 12.24
CA ARG A 38 -0.80 6.76 12.49
C ARG A 38 -0.30 7.74 13.56
N ASN A 39 -1.16 8.59 14.13
CA ASN A 39 -0.78 9.59 15.13
C ASN A 39 0.45 10.43 14.72
N GLY A 40 0.53 10.83 13.45
CA GLY A 40 1.67 11.54 12.88
C GLY A 40 2.93 10.68 12.64
N GLN A 41 2.86 9.37 12.86
CA GLN A 41 4.01 8.46 12.69
C GLN A 41 4.08 7.87 11.26
N ALA A 42 3.74 8.69 10.28
CA ALA A 42 3.83 8.35 8.86
C ALA A 42 3.89 9.63 8.02
N ILE A 43 4.30 9.49 6.76
CA ILE A 43 4.17 10.50 5.71
C ILE A 43 3.48 9.89 4.50
N GLU A 44 2.85 10.71 3.66
CA GLU A 44 2.25 10.25 2.41
C GLU A 44 3.31 9.68 1.46
N ALA A 45 2.99 8.56 0.85
CA ALA A 45 3.84 7.90 -0.16
C ALA A 45 3.47 8.41 -1.56
N HIS A 46 4.41 9.08 -2.23
CA HIS A 46 4.19 9.61 -3.59
C HIS A 46 4.81 8.75 -4.68
N TYR A 47 5.78 7.92 -4.35
CA TYR A 47 6.56 7.14 -5.30
C TYR A 47 6.65 5.67 -4.84
N PRO A 48 6.58 4.68 -5.75
CA PRO A 48 6.57 3.28 -5.36
C PRO A 48 7.90 2.81 -4.74
N ILE A 49 8.99 3.49 -5.04
CA ILE A 49 10.32 3.20 -4.48
C ILE A 49 10.56 4.17 -3.31
N PRO A 50 10.70 3.68 -2.07
CA PRO A 50 10.80 4.55 -0.89
C PRO A 50 12.14 5.25 -0.77
N PRO A 51 12.25 6.33 0.05
CA PRO A 51 13.49 7.01 0.35
C PRO A 51 14.59 6.06 0.86
N GLY A 52 15.84 6.29 0.43
CA GLY A 52 16.99 5.48 0.80
C GLY A 52 17.20 4.22 -0.05
N VAL A 53 16.32 3.97 -1.02
CA VAL A 53 16.45 2.89 -1.99
C VAL A 53 16.91 3.47 -3.32
N VAL A 54 17.86 2.81 -3.99
CA VAL A 54 18.36 3.22 -5.32
C VAL A 54 17.18 3.24 -6.31
N GLY A 55 17.07 4.31 -7.10
CA GLY A 55 15.95 4.55 -8.01
C GLY A 55 14.80 5.39 -7.39
N HIS A 56 14.92 5.84 -6.11
CA HIS A 56 13.93 6.76 -5.52
C HIS A 56 13.97 8.14 -6.16
N ASP A 57 12.80 8.67 -6.51
CA ASP A 57 12.65 10.08 -6.93
C ASP A 57 11.97 10.92 -5.84
N PRO A 58 12.71 11.79 -5.14
CA PRO A 58 12.14 12.66 -4.08
C PRO A 58 11.26 13.79 -4.64
N LYS A 59 11.33 14.06 -5.95
CA LYS A 59 10.56 15.14 -6.59
C LYS A 59 9.21 14.68 -7.13
N HIS A 60 9.05 13.37 -7.33
CA HIS A 60 7.79 12.83 -7.85
C HIS A 60 6.63 13.13 -6.91
N ARG A 61 5.49 13.47 -7.49
CA ARG A 61 4.22 13.64 -6.77
C ARG A 61 3.14 12.89 -7.52
N SER A 62 2.44 12.02 -6.80
CA SER A 62 1.36 11.22 -7.38
C SER A 62 0.26 12.10 -7.98
N SER A 63 -0.24 11.69 -9.13
CA SER A 63 -1.40 12.30 -9.78
C SER A 63 -2.73 11.91 -9.12
N LEU A 64 -2.75 10.87 -8.28
CA LEU A 64 -3.93 10.36 -7.58
C LEU A 64 -4.13 11.08 -6.24
N LYS A 65 -4.33 12.40 -6.30
CA LYS A 65 -4.56 13.25 -5.12
C LYS A 65 -5.97 13.03 -4.57
N PHE A 66 -6.13 13.30 -3.26
CA PHE A 66 -7.45 13.30 -2.62
C PHE A 66 -8.35 14.38 -3.23
N ASP A 67 -9.36 13.95 -3.96
CA ASP A 67 -10.38 14.80 -4.57
C ASP A 67 -11.66 13.98 -4.82
N PRO A 68 -12.55 13.85 -3.82
CA PRO A 68 -13.81 13.13 -3.98
C PRO A 68 -14.76 13.74 -5.03
N ALA A 69 -14.64 15.05 -5.29
CA ALA A 69 -15.48 15.71 -6.29
C ALA A 69 -15.06 15.27 -7.71
N ALA A 70 -13.76 15.34 -8.01
CA ALA A 70 -13.24 14.81 -9.28
C ALA A 70 -13.44 13.29 -9.41
N ALA A 71 -13.35 12.53 -8.33
CA ALA A 71 -13.67 11.10 -8.33
C ALA A 71 -15.11 10.82 -8.73
N ASN A 72 -16.08 11.57 -8.20
CA ASN A 72 -17.49 11.47 -8.59
C ASN A 72 -17.69 11.79 -10.07
N GLN A 73 -17.11 12.89 -10.57
CA GLN A 73 -17.18 13.29 -11.98
C GLN A 73 -16.60 12.21 -12.90
N LEU A 74 -15.47 11.61 -12.50
CA LEU A 74 -14.84 10.52 -13.26
C LEU A 74 -15.76 9.31 -13.38
N LEU A 75 -16.41 8.90 -12.28
CA LEU A 75 -17.38 7.78 -12.30
C LEU A 75 -18.60 8.10 -13.16
N ASP A 76 -19.13 9.32 -13.07
CA ASP A 76 -20.27 9.74 -13.91
C ASP A 76 -19.92 9.70 -15.40
N ALA A 77 -18.70 10.15 -15.76
CA ALA A 77 -18.24 10.19 -17.16
C ALA A 77 -18.10 8.80 -17.80
N VAL A 78 -17.88 7.75 -17.00
CA VAL A 78 -17.74 6.37 -17.50
C VAL A 78 -18.95 5.49 -17.21
N GLY A 79 -20.07 6.08 -16.76
CA GLY A 79 -21.37 5.41 -16.68
C GLY A 79 -21.69 4.72 -15.36
N TYR A 80 -20.94 4.90 -14.29
CA TYR A 80 -21.31 4.44 -12.94
C TYR A 80 -22.39 5.35 -12.35
N LYS A 81 -23.64 5.18 -12.75
CA LYS A 81 -24.76 6.02 -12.32
C LYS A 81 -25.30 5.58 -10.96
N LYS A 82 -25.81 6.53 -10.18
CA LYS A 82 -26.52 6.25 -8.92
C LYS A 82 -27.88 5.66 -9.21
N GLY A 83 -28.21 4.56 -8.52
CA GLY A 83 -29.53 3.97 -8.51
C GLY A 83 -30.50 4.71 -7.58
N PRO A 84 -31.77 4.23 -7.49
CA PRO A 84 -32.79 4.82 -6.61
C PRO A 84 -32.41 4.78 -5.12
N ASP A 85 -31.54 3.85 -4.74
CA ASP A 85 -31.02 3.68 -3.38
C ASP A 85 -29.81 4.60 -3.05
N GLY A 86 -29.45 5.48 -4.00
CA GLY A 86 -28.35 6.45 -3.86
C GLY A 86 -26.95 5.88 -4.10
N TRP A 87 -26.82 4.58 -4.32
CA TRP A 87 -25.54 3.92 -4.59
C TRP A 87 -25.28 3.78 -6.08
N ARG A 88 -24.00 3.77 -6.45
CA ARG A 88 -23.60 3.57 -7.85
C ARG A 88 -23.77 2.11 -8.27
N ASN A 89 -24.17 1.95 -9.51
CA ASN A 89 -24.21 0.69 -10.24
C ASN A 89 -23.08 0.63 -11.28
N LEU A 90 -22.75 -0.57 -11.74
CA LEU A 90 -21.88 -0.78 -12.90
C LEU A 90 -22.46 -0.08 -14.15
N PRO A 91 -21.65 0.21 -15.19
CA PRO A 91 -22.14 0.83 -16.43
C PRO A 91 -23.26 0.04 -17.12
N ASP A 92 -23.37 -1.27 -16.89
CA ASP A 92 -24.48 -2.12 -17.37
C ASP A 92 -25.74 -2.07 -16.49
N GLY A 93 -25.74 -1.23 -15.46
CA GLY A 93 -26.86 -1.01 -14.54
C GLY A 93 -26.93 -1.97 -13.35
N LYS A 94 -26.06 -2.98 -13.27
CA LYS A 94 -26.08 -3.95 -12.16
C LYS A 94 -25.49 -3.36 -10.88
N PRO A 95 -26.05 -3.68 -9.70
CA PRO A 95 -25.47 -3.31 -8.43
C PRO A 95 -24.12 -4.03 -8.22
N PHE A 96 -23.20 -3.38 -7.50
CA PHE A 96 -21.94 -3.98 -7.12
C PHE A 96 -21.53 -3.55 -5.71
N THR A 97 -20.63 -4.31 -5.13
CA THR A 97 -20.06 -4.04 -3.79
C THR A 97 -18.56 -4.32 -3.82
N ILE A 98 -17.78 -3.40 -3.30
CA ILE A 98 -16.34 -3.59 -3.10
C ILE A 98 -16.12 -4.44 -1.84
N ARG A 99 -15.48 -5.58 -2.00
CA ARG A 99 -15.07 -6.43 -0.89
C ARG A 99 -13.65 -6.08 -0.45
N TYR A 100 -13.55 -5.44 0.69
CA TYR A 100 -12.28 -5.07 1.30
C TYR A 100 -11.82 -6.11 2.29
N ALA A 101 -10.71 -6.78 2.02
CA ALA A 101 -10.14 -7.77 2.92
C ALA A 101 -9.25 -7.10 3.96
N SER A 102 -9.52 -7.37 5.24
CA SER A 102 -8.89 -6.72 6.38
C SER A 102 -8.59 -7.69 7.51
N ARG A 103 -7.69 -7.30 8.43
CA ARG A 103 -7.39 -8.05 9.65
C ARG A 103 -8.31 -7.64 10.80
N PRO A 104 -8.60 -8.57 11.75
CA PRO A 104 -9.48 -8.27 12.89
C PRO A 104 -8.79 -7.49 14.02
N ASP A 105 -7.61 -6.88 13.78
CA ASP A 105 -6.88 -6.08 14.76
C ASP A 105 -7.34 -4.61 14.81
N SER A 106 -6.79 -3.84 15.75
CA SER A 106 -7.14 -2.43 15.94
C SER A 106 -6.82 -1.57 14.71
N LEU A 107 -5.64 -1.77 14.12
CA LEU A 107 -5.23 -1.05 12.91
C LEU A 107 -6.16 -1.38 11.74
N GLY A 108 -6.51 -2.67 11.56
CA GLY A 108 -7.46 -3.09 10.53
C GLY A 108 -8.80 -2.39 10.68
N ARG A 109 -9.37 -2.30 11.90
CA ARG A 109 -10.64 -1.59 12.12
C ARG A 109 -10.58 -0.10 11.76
N GLN A 110 -9.49 0.59 12.12
CA GLN A 110 -9.33 2.01 11.80
C GLN A 110 -9.19 2.25 10.28
N LEU A 111 -8.48 1.39 9.57
CA LEU A 111 -8.39 1.46 8.12
C LEU A 111 -9.72 1.12 7.43
N ASP A 112 -10.49 0.17 7.97
CA ASP A 112 -11.83 -0.15 7.48
C ASP A 112 -12.74 1.09 7.49
N GLU A 113 -12.74 1.85 8.58
CA GLU A 113 -13.54 3.08 8.72
C GLU A 113 -13.10 4.17 7.71
N LEU A 114 -11.80 4.35 7.51
CA LEU A 114 -11.31 5.30 6.51
C LEU A 114 -11.72 4.91 5.10
N TRP A 115 -11.57 3.62 4.74
CA TRP A 115 -11.99 3.14 3.44
C TRP A 115 -13.51 3.20 3.26
N LYS A 116 -14.27 2.89 4.31
CA LYS A 116 -15.73 3.04 4.30
C LYS A 116 -16.14 4.49 4.02
N LYS A 117 -15.56 5.44 4.77
CA LYS A 117 -15.78 6.88 4.57
C LYS A 117 -15.41 7.33 3.15
N ALA A 118 -14.29 6.84 2.61
CA ALA A 118 -13.83 7.15 1.27
C ALA A 118 -14.85 6.66 0.21
N LEU A 119 -15.25 5.40 0.27
CA LEU A 119 -16.16 4.82 -0.73
C LEU A 119 -17.58 5.37 -0.60
N ASP A 120 -18.05 5.68 0.61
CA ASP A 120 -19.33 6.35 0.84
C ASP A 120 -19.35 7.74 0.18
N SER A 121 -18.24 8.50 0.22
CA SER A 121 -18.14 9.83 -0.38
C SER A 121 -18.33 9.85 -1.91
N ILE A 122 -18.10 8.71 -2.54
CA ILE A 122 -18.31 8.50 -3.98
C ILE A 122 -19.48 7.56 -4.27
N SER A 123 -20.31 7.26 -3.26
CA SER A 123 -21.49 6.41 -3.36
C SER A 123 -21.21 5.00 -3.90
N VAL A 124 -20.10 4.40 -3.48
CA VAL A 124 -19.71 3.02 -3.80
C VAL A 124 -19.90 2.15 -2.56
N ARG A 125 -20.67 1.06 -2.68
CA ARG A 125 -20.88 0.12 -1.58
C ARG A 125 -19.59 -0.62 -1.22
N MET A 126 -19.37 -0.81 0.08
CA MET A 126 -18.24 -1.59 0.58
C MET A 126 -18.68 -2.56 1.66
N GLU A 127 -18.14 -3.75 1.61
CA GLU A 127 -18.19 -4.77 2.65
C GLU A 127 -16.79 -5.13 3.12
N VAL A 128 -16.61 -5.26 4.43
CA VAL A 128 -15.34 -5.67 5.03
C VAL A 128 -15.36 -7.17 5.30
N GLN A 129 -14.40 -7.86 4.71
CA GLN A 129 -14.16 -9.28 4.94
C GLN A 129 -12.96 -9.44 5.86
N LYS A 130 -13.18 -9.92 7.09
CA LYS A 130 -12.11 -10.07 8.09
C LYS A 130 -11.60 -11.49 8.14
N ASP A 131 -10.27 -11.61 8.08
CA ASP A 131 -9.60 -12.89 8.26
C ASP A 131 -8.21 -12.71 8.88
N LYS A 132 -7.65 -13.81 9.41
CA LYS A 132 -6.29 -13.84 9.96
C LYS A 132 -5.26 -13.72 8.84
N PHE A 133 -4.10 -13.16 9.17
CA PHE A 133 -3.05 -12.90 8.19
C PHE A 133 -2.66 -14.13 7.33
N PRO A 134 -2.49 -15.36 7.87
CA PRO A 134 -2.16 -16.53 7.05
C PRO A 134 -3.22 -16.88 6.00
N GLU A 135 -4.51 -16.73 6.36
CA GLU A 135 -5.61 -16.99 5.42
C GLU A 135 -5.69 -15.91 4.34
N LEU A 136 -5.51 -14.62 4.72
CA LEU A 136 -5.43 -13.53 3.76
C LEU A 136 -4.29 -13.76 2.77
N LEU A 137 -3.10 -14.16 3.24
CA LEU A 137 -1.95 -14.46 2.38
C LEU A 137 -2.22 -15.61 1.40
N LYS A 138 -2.91 -16.65 1.86
CA LYS A 138 -3.33 -17.77 1.00
C LYS A 138 -4.31 -17.32 -0.09
N LEU A 139 -5.29 -16.49 0.28
CA LEU A 139 -6.27 -15.95 -0.67
C LEU A 139 -5.63 -14.97 -1.67
N GLU A 140 -4.66 -14.16 -1.23
CA GLU A 140 -3.85 -13.30 -2.10
C GLU A 140 -3.14 -14.09 -3.19
N ARG A 141 -2.40 -15.14 -2.79
CA ARG A 141 -1.67 -16.01 -3.73
C ARG A 141 -2.59 -16.71 -4.73
N GLN A 142 -3.86 -16.89 -4.39
CA GLN A 142 -4.89 -17.46 -5.25
C GLN A 142 -5.68 -16.43 -6.05
N CYS A 143 -5.32 -15.14 -5.99
CA CYS A 143 -6.06 -14.04 -6.62
C CYS A 143 -7.54 -13.97 -6.22
N LYS A 144 -7.87 -14.32 -4.98
CA LYS A 144 -9.27 -14.37 -4.49
C LYS A 144 -9.70 -13.14 -3.69
N LEU A 145 -8.79 -12.23 -3.35
CA LEU A 145 -9.12 -10.97 -2.69
C LEU A 145 -9.36 -9.89 -3.74
N MET A 146 -10.45 -9.13 -3.60
CA MET A 146 -10.77 -8.03 -4.52
C MET A 146 -9.90 -6.80 -4.25
N MET A 147 -9.77 -6.42 -2.98
CA MET A 147 -9.07 -5.22 -2.52
C MET A 147 -8.48 -5.46 -1.14
N ARG A 148 -7.24 -5.02 -0.89
CA ARG A 148 -6.61 -5.11 0.44
C ARG A 148 -5.48 -4.10 0.61
N THR A 149 -5.30 -3.60 1.84
CA THR A 149 -4.08 -2.88 2.25
C THR A 149 -2.96 -3.88 2.56
N ALA A 150 -1.85 -3.76 1.84
CA ALA A 150 -0.63 -4.50 2.09
C ALA A 150 0.55 -3.53 2.26
N SER A 151 1.62 -3.98 2.88
CA SER A 151 2.87 -3.22 3.00
C SER A 151 4.04 -4.06 2.53
N TRP A 152 5.09 -3.39 2.08
CA TRP A 152 6.34 -4.01 1.71
C TRP A 152 7.50 -3.31 2.40
N ILE A 153 8.47 -4.08 2.84
CA ILE A 153 9.72 -3.59 3.43
C ILE A 153 10.85 -4.07 2.53
N ALA A 154 11.83 -3.22 2.28
CA ALA A 154 12.94 -3.58 1.41
C ALA A 154 13.75 -4.77 1.95
N ASP A 155 13.93 -5.80 1.14
CA ASP A 155 14.85 -6.91 1.41
C ASP A 155 16.29 -6.54 1.03
N TYR A 156 16.45 -5.63 0.05
CA TYR A 156 17.69 -5.05 -0.45
C TYR A 156 17.44 -3.63 -0.99
N PRO A 157 18.48 -2.75 -1.04
CA PRO A 157 18.30 -1.32 -1.32
C PRO A 157 18.24 -0.98 -2.82
N ASP A 158 17.44 -1.69 -3.60
CA ASP A 158 17.26 -1.45 -5.03
C ASP A 158 15.78 -1.38 -5.40
N ALA A 159 15.46 -0.53 -6.38
CA ALA A 159 14.11 -0.35 -6.90
C ALA A 159 13.43 -1.64 -7.37
N ASP A 160 14.21 -2.59 -7.87
CA ASP A 160 13.71 -3.90 -8.30
C ASP A 160 12.89 -4.58 -7.21
N ASN A 161 13.28 -4.44 -5.93
CA ASN A 161 12.60 -5.04 -4.79
C ASN A 161 11.12 -4.57 -4.65
N PHE A 162 10.81 -3.39 -5.13
CA PHE A 162 9.46 -2.82 -5.11
C PHE A 162 8.74 -3.02 -6.45
N MET A 163 9.45 -2.83 -7.55
CA MET A 163 8.82 -2.88 -8.87
C MET A 163 8.46 -4.32 -9.29
N GLN A 164 9.12 -5.35 -8.76
CA GLN A 164 8.74 -6.75 -8.94
C GLN A 164 7.33 -7.10 -8.44
N LEU A 165 6.79 -6.30 -7.51
CA LEU A 165 5.49 -6.55 -6.89
C LEU A 165 4.30 -6.39 -7.85
N LEU A 166 4.54 -5.83 -9.04
CA LEU A 166 3.54 -5.72 -10.10
C LEU A 166 3.88 -6.55 -11.34
N TYR A 167 5.02 -7.24 -11.34
CA TYR A 167 5.46 -8.06 -12.47
C TYR A 167 4.55 -9.28 -12.65
N GLY A 168 4.03 -9.46 -13.86
CA GLY A 168 3.00 -10.47 -14.16
C GLY A 168 3.44 -11.90 -13.87
N LYS A 169 4.73 -12.23 -13.99
CA LYS A 169 5.23 -13.58 -13.67
C LYS A 169 5.32 -13.86 -12.17
N ASN A 170 5.18 -12.83 -11.33
CA ASN A 170 5.15 -12.97 -9.86
C ASN A 170 3.72 -13.13 -9.31
N ILE A 171 2.71 -13.31 -10.15
CA ILE A 171 1.35 -13.68 -9.73
C ILE A 171 1.39 -15.00 -8.97
N GLY A 172 0.69 -15.06 -7.82
CA GLY A 172 0.73 -16.21 -6.91
C GLY A 172 1.94 -16.22 -5.95
N GLN A 173 2.83 -15.23 -6.07
CA GLN A 173 3.97 -14.99 -5.18
C GLN A 173 3.85 -13.58 -4.54
N ASN A 174 4.57 -12.59 -5.06
CA ASN A 174 4.64 -11.23 -4.51
C ASN A 174 3.72 -10.23 -5.23
N ASN A 175 3.18 -10.56 -6.41
CA ASN A 175 2.21 -9.74 -7.12
C ASN A 175 0.79 -10.01 -6.56
N ASN A 176 0.49 -9.39 -5.41
CA ASN A 176 -0.76 -9.60 -4.67
C ASN A 176 -2.00 -9.08 -5.41
N GLY A 177 -1.82 -8.06 -6.25
CA GLY A 177 -2.89 -7.50 -7.09
C GLY A 177 -3.19 -8.33 -8.34
N CYS A 178 -2.49 -9.45 -8.52
CA CYS A 178 -2.62 -10.34 -9.68
C CYS A 178 -2.62 -9.56 -11.02
N ALA A 179 -1.82 -8.49 -11.06
CA ALA A 179 -1.73 -7.60 -12.20
C ALA A 179 -0.94 -8.25 -13.33
N LYS A 180 -1.48 -8.13 -14.54
CA LYS A 180 -0.78 -8.49 -15.76
C LYS A 180 -0.91 -7.32 -16.73
N ILE A 181 0.13 -6.49 -16.79
CA ILE A 181 0.21 -5.29 -17.62
C ILE A 181 1.40 -5.47 -18.56
N PRO A 182 1.18 -5.86 -19.83
CA PRO A 182 2.27 -6.23 -20.73
C PRO A 182 3.33 -5.16 -20.93
N GLU A 183 2.94 -3.89 -20.97
CA GLU A 183 3.87 -2.76 -21.10
C GLU A 183 4.75 -2.63 -19.85
N TYR A 184 4.18 -2.81 -18.66
CA TYR A 184 4.91 -2.80 -17.41
C TYR A 184 5.89 -3.97 -17.33
N ASP A 185 5.43 -5.17 -17.67
CA ASP A 185 6.26 -6.39 -17.65
C ASP A 185 7.47 -6.24 -18.57
N LYS A 186 7.29 -5.66 -19.76
CA LYS A 186 8.38 -5.39 -20.71
C LYS A 186 9.41 -4.41 -20.14
N LEU A 187 8.97 -3.32 -19.50
CA LEU A 187 9.87 -2.34 -18.88
C LEU A 187 10.61 -2.98 -17.69
N TYR A 188 9.91 -3.75 -16.87
CA TYR A 188 10.52 -4.45 -15.74
C TYR A 188 11.63 -5.40 -16.21
N GLU A 189 11.38 -6.23 -17.21
CA GLU A 189 12.38 -7.15 -17.77
C GLU A 189 13.61 -6.44 -18.35
N GLN A 190 13.48 -5.20 -18.80
CA GLN A 190 14.62 -4.37 -19.21
C GLN A 190 15.44 -3.93 -17.99
N THR A 191 14.78 -3.39 -16.95
CA THR A 191 15.47 -2.88 -15.76
C THR A 191 16.28 -3.94 -15.03
N THR A 192 15.81 -5.20 -15.00
CA THR A 192 16.51 -6.30 -14.33
C THR A 192 17.87 -6.67 -14.94
N ARG A 193 18.14 -6.22 -16.16
CA ARG A 193 19.41 -6.46 -16.90
C ARG A 193 20.34 -5.27 -16.85
N MET A 194 19.95 -4.17 -16.21
CA MET A 194 20.70 -2.92 -16.22
C MET A 194 21.32 -2.65 -14.84
N PRO A 195 22.58 -2.16 -14.80
CA PRO A 195 23.13 -1.60 -13.57
C PRO A 195 22.40 -0.29 -13.22
N PRO A 196 22.52 0.20 -11.97
CA PRO A 196 22.03 1.52 -11.59
C PRO A 196 22.55 2.59 -12.55
N SER A 197 21.64 3.37 -13.14
CA SER A 197 21.95 4.40 -14.13
C SER A 197 20.74 5.32 -14.35
N ASP A 198 20.97 6.52 -14.90
CA ASP A 198 19.90 7.46 -15.26
C ASP A 198 18.92 6.86 -16.28
N GLU A 199 19.38 5.95 -17.15
CA GLU A 199 18.53 5.25 -18.11
C GLU A 199 17.59 4.27 -17.39
N ARG A 200 18.10 3.49 -16.43
CA ARG A 200 17.30 2.59 -15.61
C ARG A 200 16.28 3.36 -14.80
N ASP A 201 16.65 4.52 -14.23
CA ASP A 201 15.74 5.37 -13.48
C ASP A 201 14.63 5.93 -14.39
N ARG A 202 14.92 6.29 -15.65
CA ARG A 202 13.88 6.68 -16.61
C ARG A 202 12.88 5.57 -16.86
N LEU A 203 13.29 4.32 -16.93
CA LEU A 203 12.36 3.19 -17.05
C LEU A 203 11.50 3.03 -15.81
N TYR A 204 12.03 3.25 -14.60
CA TYR A 204 11.23 3.26 -13.37
C TYR A 204 10.20 4.40 -13.33
N HIS A 205 10.52 5.56 -13.88
CA HIS A 205 9.53 6.64 -14.05
C HIS A 205 8.41 6.22 -15.00
N GLU A 206 8.73 5.59 -16.14
CA GLU A 206 7.71 5.07 -17.06
C GLU A 206 6.83 4.00 -16.39
N MET A 207 7.43 3.08 -15.65
CA MET A 207 6.69 2.08 -14.89
C MET A 207 5.77 2.74 -13.83
N THR A 208 6.26 3.78 -13.14
CA THR A 208 5.45 4.55 -12.19
C THR A 208 4.29 5.25 -12.88
N ARG A 209 4.52 5.81 -14.06
CA ARG A 209 3.45 6.39 -14.88
C ARG A 209 2.37 5.34 -15.22
N LEU A 210 2.75 4.11 -15.56
CA LEU A 210 1.78 3.04 -15.80
C LEU A 210 1.02 2.66 -14.53
N ILE A 211 1.67 2.67 -13.35
CA ILE A 211 0.99 2.48 -12.06
C ILE A 211 -0.08 3.56 -11.85
N GLU A 212 0.22 4.81 -12.13
CA GLU A 212 -0.75 5.91 -11.98
C GLU A 212 -1.87 5.86 -13.02
N VAL A 213 -1.56 5.49 -14.27
CA VAL A 213 -2.54 5.39 -15.36
C VAL A 213 -3.52 4.26 -15.08
N TYR A 214 -3.03 3.05 -14.85
CA TYR A 214 -3.85 1.86 -14.66
C TYR A 214 -4.40 1.71 -13.25
N ALA A 215 -3.81 2.43 -12.29
CA ALA A 215 -4.16 2.40 -10.88
C ALA A 215 -4.33 0.97 -10.31
N PRO A 216 -3.36 0.04 -10.50
CA PRO A 216 -3.40 -1.25 -9.83
C PRO A 216 -3.16 -1.10 -8.32
N TRP A 217 -2.48 -0.02 -7.94
CA TRP A 217 -2.15 0.37 -6.58
C TRP A 217 -2.63 1.78 -6.28
N ARG A 218 -2.88 2.02 -5.00
CA ARG A 218 -2.79 3.31 -4.36
C ARG A 218 -1.63 3.26 -3.37
N LEU A 219 -0.70 4.18 -3.47
CA LEU A 219 0.33 4.39 -2.47
C LEU A 219 -0.29 5.17 -1.31
N ASP A 220 -0.24 4.61 -0.11
CA ASP A 220 -0.86 5.23 1.06
C ASP A 220 0.20 5.99 1.86
N VAL A 221 0.94 5.32 2.72
CA VAL A 221 1.88 5.95 3.64
C VAL A 221 3.22 5.22 3.73
N LEU A 222 4.26 5.98 4.05
CA LEU A 222 5.53 5.49 4.57
C LEU A 222 5.53 5.68 6.09
N THR A 223 5.57 4.57 6.85
CA THR A 223 5.48 4.60 8.30
C THR A 223 6.85 4.76 8.95
N TYR A 224 6.93 5.58 10.01
CA TYR A 224 8.10 5.62 10.86
C TYR A 224 8.16 4.37 11.74
N ARG A 225 9.35 3.82 11.91
CA ARG A 225 9.61 2.73 12.84
C ARG A 225 10.40 3.26 14.03
N ASN A 226 9.72 3.42 15.16
CA ASN A 226 10.32 3.84 16.41
C ASN A 226 10.88 2.61 17.13
N MET A 227 12.15 2.71 17.57
CA MET A 227 12.81 1.65 18.33
C MET A 227 13.11 2.17 19.73
N LEU A 228 12.43 1.59 20.72
CA LEU A 228 12.71 1.82 22.14
C LEU A 228 13.67 0.74 22.62
N VAL A 229 14.85 1.17 23.04
CA VAL A 229 15.93 0.26 23.44
C VAL A 229 16.25 0.50 24.91
N SER A 230 16.26 -0.58 25.71
CA SER A 230 16.63 -0.50 27.12
C SER A 230 18.09 -0.03 27.25
N PRO A 231 18.44 0.79 28.27
CA PRO A 231 19.83 1.15 28.55
C PRO A 231 20.74 -0.05 28.83
N ARG A 232 20.21 -1.22 29.11
CA ARG A 232 20.97 -2.47 29.28
C ARG A 232 21.41 -3.08 27.94
N VAL A 233 20.77 -2.70 26.83
CA VAL A 233 21.10 -3.24 25.51
C VAL A 233 22.33 -2.53 24.97
N GLN A 234 23.37 -3.30 24.70
CA GLN A 234 24.64 -2.83 24.13
C GLN A 234 24.76 -3.29 22.68
N GLY A 235 25.52 -2.56 21.87
CA GLY A 235 25.78 -2.93 20.47
C GLY A 235 24.62 -2.70 19.49
N TYR A 236 23.43 -2.27 19.96
CA TYR A 236 22.31 -2.01 19.05
C TYR A 236 22.63 -0.85 18.11
N LYS A 237 22.54 -1.13 16.81
CA LYS A 237 22.60 -0.13 15.75
C LYS A 237 21.45 -0.39 14.77
N LYS A 238 20.59 0.60 14.59
CA LYS A 238 19.51 0.50 13.61
C LYS A 238 20.11 0.39 12.20
N HIS A 239 19.71 -0.65 11.49
CA HIS A 239 20.02 -0.81 10.07
C HIS A 239 18.74 -0.59 9.24
N PRO A 240 18.77 0.13 8.12
CA PRO A 240 17.58 0.44 7.34
C PRO A 240 16.91 -0.81 6.74
N ILE A 241 17.65 -1.86 6.45
CA ILE A 241 17.18 -3.06 5.75
C ILE A 241 17.37 -4.34 6.54
N LEU A 242 18.46 -4.47 7.33
CA LEU A 242 18.75 -5.67 8.10
C LEU A 242 17.65 -5.92 9.14
N HIS A 243 17.01 -7.10 9.09
CA HIS A 243 15.96 -7.50 10.02
C HIS A 243 16.43 -8.36 11.18
N ALA A 244 17.72 -8.67 11.25
CA ALA A 244 18.33 -9.53 12.27
C ALA A 244 19.37 -8.75 13.12
N GLU A 245 19.07 -7.50 13.46
CA GLU A 245 19.96 -6.63 14.26
C GLU A 245 20.24 -7.22 15.65
N TRP A 246 19.35 -8.05 16.18
CA TRP A 246 19.48 -8.74 17.47
C TRP A 246 20.73 -9.61 17.58
N GLN A 247 21.29 -10.11 16.47
CA GLN A 247 22.53 -10.92 16.46
C GLN A 247 23.78 -10.11 16.88
N PHE A 248 23.71 -8.77 16.85
CA PHE A 248 24.80 -7.87 17.24
C PHE A 248 24.57 -7.23 18.61
N VAL A 249 23.54 -7.66 19.33
CA VAL A 249 23.11 -7.05 20.59
C VAL A 249 23.55 -7.93 21.76
N ASP A 250 24.05 -7.27 22.81
CA ASP A 250 24.34 -7.90 24.09
C ASP A 250 23.59 -7.20 25.22
N ILE A 251 23.39 -7.89 26.35
CA ILE A 251 22.74 -7.35 27.55
C ILE A 251 23.74 -7.15 28.67
N GLY A 252 24.08 -5.88 28.88
CA GLY A 252 25.01 -5.48 29.93
C GLY A 252 24.30 -5.09 31.23
N LYS A 253 25.13 -4.69 32.21
CA LYS A 253 24.61 -4.04 33.42
C LYS A 253 23.96 -2.71 33.09
N PRO A 254 22.93 -2.25 33.85
CA PRO A 254 22.36 -0.92 33.69
C PRO A 254 23.42 0.16 33.72
N VAL A 255 23.39 1.09 32.76
CA VAL A 255 24.31 2.26 32.78
C VAL A 255 23.83 3.19 33.90
N ALA A 256 24.73 3.49 34.87
CA ALA A 256 24.43 4.42 35.93
C ALA A 256 24.10 5.82 35.38
N GLY A 257 23.06 6.45 35.87
CA GLY A 257 22.70 7.83 35.52
C GLY A 257 21.64 7.98 34.41
N VAL A 258 21.10 6.90 33.80
CA VAL A 258 19.98 7.00 32.92
C VAL A 258 18.67 7.00 33.75
N PRO A 259 17.80 8.05 33.65
CA PRO A 259 16.56 8.09 34.41
C PRO A 259 15.69 6.88 34.06
N ARG A 260 15.21 6.14 35.06
CA ARG A 260 14.16 5.14 34.86
C ARG A 260 12.89 5.90 34.47
N ALA A 261 12.23 5.46 33.41
CA ALA A 261 10.89 5.98 33.07
C ALA A 261 10.00 5.81 34.33
N ALA A 262 9.46 6.93 34.80
CA ALA A 262 8.56 6.92 35.95
C ALA A 262 7.36 6.04 35.63
N GLY A 263 7.19 4.89 36.32
CA GLY A 263 6.00 4.06 36.26
C GLY A 263 6.18 2.58 35.92
N GLY A 264 7.36 2.09 35.61
CA GLY A 264 7.58 0.65 35.39
C GLY A 264 7.80 -0.09 36.72
N LYS A 265 6.86 -0.97 37.15
CA LYS A 265 7.13 -1.94 38.22
C LYS A 265 8.31 -2.81 37.78
N ALA A 266 9.28 -3.00 38.69
CA ALA A 266 10.36 -3.94 38.46
C ALA A 266 9.78 -5.34 38.24
N VAL A 267 10.19 -5.97 37.13
CA VAL A 267 10.00 -7.42 36.97
C VAL A 267 11.00 -8.06 37.92
N PRO A 268 10.60 -8.98 38.82
CA PRO A 268 11.54 -9.71 39.67
C PRO A 268 12.52 -10.53 38.81
N ASP A 269 13.74 -10.68 39.31
CA ASP A 269 14.81 -11.47 38.67
C ASP A 269 14.42 -12.93 38.48
#